data_6192eb36bee5b883b0fdadea80523cf6
#
_entry.id   6192eb36bee5b883b0fdadea80523cf6
#
_cell.length_a   1.000
_cell.length_b   1.000
_cell.length_c   1.000
_cell.angle_alpha   90.00
_cell.angle_beta   90.00
_cell.angle_gamma   90.00
#
_symmetry.space_group_name_H-M   'P 1'
#
loop_
_entity.id
_entity.type
_entity.pdbx_description
1 polymer ?
#
loop_
_entity_poly.entity_id
_entity_poly.type
_entity_poly.pdbx_seq_one_letter_code
_entity_poly.pdbx_strand_id
1 'polypeptide(L)'
;IQTGKYVASPGCHASGFIALVYPLIAAGLLDRGALLTATSLTGYSGGGKKMIAEYEASERSELLKGPMPYALGQSHKHLPEMQKQCGLENAPVFVPVVGNFYSGMLVTLPLHASLLKGAPSSDALRAVYKNPYPLGLVHVSGEAPSALYANAYAGRDDMEIFVSGADGRLLVSALFDNLGKGASGAAIECFNLMRGAPADAGLTLG
;
A
#
# COMPACT_ATOMS: atom_id res chain seq x y z
N ILE A 1 -9.58 -0.10 -18.25
CA ILE A 1 -8.63 1.01 -18.50
C ILE A 1 -8.47 1.25 -20.01
N GLN A 2 -8.20 0.23 -20.84
CA GLN A 2 -7.93 0.36 -22.28
C GLN A 2 -8.99 1.11 -23.09
N THR A 3 -10.25 1.07 -22.67
CA THR A 3 -11.37 1.77 -23.32
C THR A 3 -11.78 3.07 -22.61
N GLY A 4 -11.14 3.39 -21.49
CA GLY A 4 -11.44 4.56 -20.69
C GLY A 4 -10.88 5.84 -21.28
N LYS A 5 -11.64 6.94 -21.25
CA LYS A 5 -11.14 8.28 -21.60
C LYS A 5 -10.42 8.96 -20.45
N TYR A 6 -10.81 8.63 -19.23
CA TYR A 6 -10.29 9.20 -17.98
C TYR A 6 -10.00 8.09 -17.00
N VAL A 7 -8.84 8.15 -16.37
CA VAL A 7 -8.43 7.21 -15.33
C VAL A 7 -7.96 8.02 -14.12
N ALA A 8 -8.51 7.74 -12.96
CA ALA A 8 -8.04 8.29 -11.70
C ALA A 8 -7.02 7.32 -11.08
N SER A 9 -5.80 7.79 -10.87
CA SER A 9 -4.80 7.04 -10.12
C SER A 9 -5.15 7.07 -8.63
N PRO A 10 -5.02 5.95 -7.89
CA PRO A 10 -5.30 5.91 -6.47
C PRO A 10 -4.31 6.75 -5.67
N GLY A 11 -4.71 7.19 -4.46
CA GLY A 11 -3.78 7.78 -3.52
C GLY A 11 -2.81 6.73 -2.96
N CYS A 12 -1.58 7.15 -2.61
CA CYS A 12 -0.51 6.22 -2.26
C CYS A 12 -0.87 5.25 -1.11
N HIS A 13 -1.45 5.72 -0.02
CA HIS A 13 -1.89 4.82 1.06
C HIS A 13 -3.03 3.87 0.60
N ALA A 14 -3.94 4.37 -0.23
CA ALA A 14 -5.02 3.56 -0.75
C ALA A 14 -4.50 2.47 -1.70
N SER A 15 -3.48 2.76 -2.52
CA SER A 15 -2.85 1.76 -3.39
C SER A 15 -2.39 0.53 -2.62
N GLY A 16 -1.62 0.73 -1.55
CA GLY A 16 -1.15 -0.38 -0.72
C GLY A 16 -2.31 -1.11 -0.01
N PHE A 17 -3.24 -0.38 0.58
CA PHE A 17 -4.40 -0.99 1.25
C PHE A 17 -5.25 -1.82 0.30
N ILE A 18 -5.58 -1.27 -0.87
CA ILE A 18 -6.38 -1.97 -1.89
C ILE A 18 -5.65 -3.22 -2.38
N ALA A 19 -4.33 -3.14 -2.62
CA ALA A 19 -3.52 -4.28 -3.02
C ALA A 19 -3.54 -5.42 -1.97
N LEU A 20 -3.68 -5.09 -0.69
CA LEU A 20 -3.75 -6.08 0.39
C LEU A 20 -5.17 -6.62 0.62
N VAL A 21 -6.20 -5.80 0.52
CA VAL A 21 -7.56 -6.15 0.94
C VAL A 21 -8.42 -6.68 -0.20
N TYR A 22 -8.36 -6.04 -1.38
CA TYR A 22 -9.19 -6.44 -2.51
C TYR A 22 -9.05 -7.92 -2.92
N PRO A 23 -7.83 -8.51 -2.99
CA PRO A 23 -7.69 -9.94 -3.31
C PRO A 23 -8.35 -10.87 -2.30
N LEU A 24 -8.36 -10.51 -1.03
CA LEU A 24 -9.00 -11.31 0.03
C LEU A 24 -10.52 -11.29 -0.10
N ILE A 25 -11.09 -10.13 -0.41
CA ILE A 25 -12.53 -9.98 -0.69
C ILE A 25 -12.89 -10.72 -1.98
N ALA A 26 -12.12 -10.55 -3.06
CA ALA A 26 -12.37 -11.19 -4.34
C ALA A 26 -12.29 -12.73 -4.27
N ALA A 27 -11.39 -13.25 -3.45
CA ALA A 27 -11.28 -14.68 -3.16
C ALA A 27 -12.37 -15.19 -2.19
N GLY A 28 -13.23 -14.32 -1.67
CA GLY A 28 -14.26 -14.66 -0.69
C GLY A 28 -13.73 -15.07 0.68
N LEU A 29 -12.45 -14.81 0.97
CA LEU A 29 -11.81 -15.12 2.25
C LEU A 29 -12.13 -14.09 3.33
N LEU A 30 -12.23 -12.83 2.97
CA LEU A 30 -12.53 -11.73 3.88
C LEU A 30 -13.96 -11.25 3.65
N ASP A 31 -14.73 -11.10 4.73
CA ASP A 31 -16.07 -10.54 4.67
C ASP A 31 -16.03 -9.02 4.49
N ARG A 32 -16.98 -8.46 3.75
CA ARG A 32 -17.07 -7.01 3.52
C ARG A 32 -17.40 -6.22 4.78
N GLY A 33 -18.05 -6.86 5.75
CA GLY A 33 -18.34 -6.29 7.06
C GLY A 33 -17.16 -6.36 8.05
N ALA A 34 -16.02 -6.96 7.68
CA ALA A 34 -14.87 -7.10 8.56
C ALA A 34 -14.35 -5.73 9.04
N LEU A 35 -14.11 -5.62 10.34
CA LEU A 35 -13.52 -4.44 10.96
C LEU A 35 -11.99 -4.51 10.85
N LEU A 36 -11.43 -3.74 9.96
CA LEU A 36 -10.01 -3.76 9.65
C LEU A 36 -9.25 -2.60 10.30
N THR A 37 -7.99 -2.84 10.60
CA THR A 37 -7.03 -1.83 11.01
C THR A 37 -5.84 -1.88 10.06
N ALA A 38 -5.33 -0.72 9.63
CA ALA A 38 -4.13 -0.63 8.81
C ALA A 38 -3.19 0.45 9.33
N THR A 39 -1.90 0.14 9.33
CA THR A 39 -0.82 1.11 9.58
C THR A 39 -0.08 1.37 8.28
N SER A 40 0.29 2.62 8.02
CA SER A 40 1.03 2.98 6.83
C SER A 40 2.14 3.98 7.14
N LEU A 41 3.39 3.55 6.98
CA LEU A 41 4.57 4.41 7.08
C LEU A 41 4.90 4.99 5.71
N THR A 42 5.12 6.32 5.64
CA THR A 42 5.46 7.00 4.40
C THR A 42 6.59 8.00 4.62
N GLY A 43 7.38 8.23 3.57
CA GLY A 43 8.32 9.35 3.54
C GLY A 43 7.60 10.71 3.54
N TYR A 44 8.31 11.77 3.99
CA TYR A 44 7.73 13.11 4.11
C TYR A 44 7.35 13.74 2.75
N SER A 45 7.88 13.24 1.64
CA SER A 45 7.47 13.67 0.30
C SER A 45 5.97 13.48 0.03
N GLY A 46 5.31 12.52 0.73
CA GLY A 46 3.87 12.30 0.66
C GLY A 46 3.02 13.48 1.12
N GLY A 47 3.56 14.38 1.94
CA GLY A 47 2.90 15.63 2.37
C GLY A 47 3.04 16.79 1.39
N GLY A 48 3.72 16.58 0.25
CA GLY A 48 3.92 17.57 -0.80
C GLY A 48 4.91 18.67 -0.43
N LYS A 49 4.98 19.71 -1.27
CA LYS A 49 6.02 20.76 -1.20
C LYS A 49 6.17 21.41 0.16
N LYS A 50 5.07 21.63 0.90
CA LYS A 50 5.12 22.26 2.22
C LYS A 50 5.86 21.38 3.23
N MET A 51 5.49 20.10 3.32
CA MET A 51 6.13 19.18 4.24
C MET A 51 7.58 18.90 3.86
N ILE A 52 7.89 18.79 2.56
CA ILE A 52 9.27 18.66 2.08
C ILE A 52 10.10 19.84 2.59
N ALA A 53 9.64 21.08 2.40
CA ALA A 53 10.35 22.27 2.87
C ALA A 53 10.54 22.29 4.39
N GLU A 54 9.57 21.81 5.17
CA GLU A 54 9.68 21.71 6.64
C GLU A 54 10.75 20.67 7.06
N TYR A 55 10.81 19.53 6.40
CA TYR A 55 11.78 18.48 6.71
C TYR A 55 13.20 18.78 6.22
N GLU A 56 13.35 19.57 5.17
CA GLU A 56 14.64 19.92 4.57
C GLU A 56 15.20 21.28 5.04
N ALA A 57 14.45 22.00 5.88
CA ALA A 57 14.91 23.27 6.45
C ALA A 57 16.17 23.08 7.31
N SER A 58 17.12 24.02 7.21
CA SER A 58 18.37 24.02 8.00
C SER A 58 18.09 24.07 9.51
N GLU A 59 17.05 24.77 9.93
CA GLU A 59 16.61 24.92 11.33
C GLU A 59 15.24 24.21 11.54
N ARG A 60 15.16 22.94 11.14
CA ARG A 60 13.95 22.17 11.35
C ARG A 60 13.73 21.80 12.81
N SER A 61 12.46 21.66 13.19
CA SER A 61 12.09 21.18 14.54
C SER A 61 12.68 19.78 14.82
N GLU A 62 13.21 19.59 16.04
CA GLU A 62 13.68 18.29 16.52
C GLU A 62 12.57 17.20 16.49
N LEU A 63 11.29 17.59 16.63
CA LEU A 63 10.15 16.70 16.56
C LEU A 63 10.06 15.97 15.19
N LEU A 64 10.53 16.61 14.11
CA LEU A 64 10.54 16.01 12.76
C LEU A 64 11.57 14.87 12.59
N LYS A 65 12.43 14.63 13.57
CA LYS A 65 13.34 13.49 13.58
C LYS A 65 12.63 12.19 13.95
N GLY A 66 11.52 12.27 14.67
CA GLY A 66 10.70 11.13 15.06
C GLY A 66 9.59 10.81 14.06
N PRO A 67 9.03 9.58 14.09
CA PRO A 67 7.85 9.24 13.32
C PRO A 67 6.63 10.00 13.83
N MET A 68 5.80 10.48 12.90
CA MET A 68 4.64 11.34 13.20
C MET A 68 3.35 10.67 12.74
N PRO A 69 2.57 10.01 13.61
CA PRO A 69 1.19 9.64 13.31
C PRO A 69 0.35 10.90 13.07
N TYR A 70 -0.48 10.88 12.02
CA TYR A 70 -1.33 12.03 11.69
C TYR A 70 -2.74 11.58 11.31
N ALA A 71 -3.62 12.52 10.95
CA ALA A 71 -5.05 12.25 10.69
C ALA A 71 -5.74 11.46 11.82
N LEU A 72 -5.39 11.78 13.07
CA LEU A 72 -5.86 11.06 14.28
C LEU A 72 -7.39 11.09 14.44
N GLY A 73 -8.08 12.09 13.85
CA GLY A 73 -9.53 12.17 13.80
C GLY A 73 -10.19 11.19 12.81
N GLN A 74 -9.46 10.25 12.23
CA GLN A 74 -9.95 9.24 11.28
C GLN A 74 -10.70 9.84 10.09
N SER A 75 -10.22 10.99 9.58
CA SER A 75 -10.81 11.72 8.44
C SER A 75 -9.86 11.84 7.24
N HIS A 76 -8.92 10.89 7.10
CA HIS A 76 -7.96 10.88 6.00
C HIS A 76 -8.67 10.75 4.64
N LYS A 77 -8.25 11.56 3.66
CA LYS A 77 -8.85 11.63 2.32
C LYS A 77 -8.86 10.28 1.55
N HIS A 78 -7.97 9.34 1.90
CA HIS A 78 -7.90 8.01 1.27
C HIS A 78 -8.86 6.99 1.89
N LEU A 79 -9.48 7.24 3.04
CA LEU A 79 -10.42 6.29 3.66
C LEU A 79 -11.63 5.96 2.78
N PRO A 80 -12.32 6.95 2.16
CA PRO A 80 -13.42 6.64 1.25
C PRO A 80 -12.98 5.81 0.04
N GLU A 81 -11.77 6.01 -0.45
CA GLU A 81 -11.21 5.26 -1.56
C GLU A 81 -10.93 3.81 -1.17
N MET A 82 -10.26 3.58 -0.02
CA MET A 82 -10.01 2.25 0.55
C MET A 82 -11.31 1.46 0.70
N GLN A 83 -12.31 2.09 1.32
CA GLN A 83 -13.62 1.49 1.57
C GLN A 83 -14.34 1.13 0.27
N LYS A 84 -14.46 2.09 -0.66
CA LYS A 84 -15.21 1.93 -1.89
C LYS A 84 -14.59 0.91 -2.84
N GLN A 85 -13.26 0.98 -3.05
CA GLN A 85 -12.58 0.10 -4.01
C GLN A 85 -12.52 -1.35 -3.53
N CYS A 86 -12.43 -1.57 -2.22
CA CYS A 86 -12.51 -2.91 -1.64
C CYS A 86 -13.96 -3.39 -1.43
N GLY A 87 -14.96 -2.54 -1.58
CA GLY A 87 -16.37 -2.86 -1.32
C GLY A 87 -16.66 -3.14 0.16
N LEU A 88 -15.90 -2.52 1.06
CA LEU A 88 -16.10 -2.68 2.51
C LEU A 88 -17.33 -1.89 2.98
N GLU A 89 -18.07 -2.46 3.94
CA GLU A 89 -19.19 -1.80 4.60
C GLU A 89 -18.72 -0.71 5.56
N ASN A 90 -17.54 -0.92 6.20
CA ASN A 90 -16.95 -0.01 7.15
C ASN A 90 -15.58 0.48 6.66
N ALA A 91 -15.27 1.75 6.87
CA ALA A 91 -13.93 2.26 6.68
C ALA A 91 -12.97 1.60 7.70
N PRO A 92 -11.71 1.28 7.33
CA PRO A 92 -10.74 0.74 8.29
C PRO A 92 -10.34 1.79 9.33
N VAL A 93 -9.96 1.35 10.53
CA VAL A 93 -9.17 2.20 11.44
C VAL A 93 -7.79 2.36 10.82
N PHE A 94 -7.43 3.60 10.49
CA PHE A 94 -6.24 3.89 9.70
C PHE A 94 -5.24 4.73 10.49
N VAL A 95 -4.00 4.25 10.55
CA VAL A 95 -2.89 4.88 11.27
C VAL A 95 -1.78 5.25 10.27
N PRO A 96 -1.90 6.40 9.58
CA PRO A 96 -0.82 6.89 8.73
C PRO A 96 0.28 7.53 9.57
N VAL A 97 1.53 7.24 9.23
CA VAL A 97 2.73 7.73 9.92
C VAL A 97 3.71 8.29 8.92
N VAL A 98 4.13 9.54 9.09
CA VAL A 98 5.26 10.12 8.34
C VAL A 98 6.56 9.78 9.06
N GLY A 99 7.52 9.22 8.32
CA GLY A 99 8.88 8.97 8.78
C GLY A 99 9.87 10.03 8.29
N ASN A 100 11.00 10.16 8.99
CA ASN A 100 12.07 11.08 8.62
C ASN A 100 12.95 10.50 7.48
N PHE A 101 12.33 10.23 6.34
CA PHE A 101 12.99 9.84 5.09
C PHE A 101 12.17 10.41 3.92
N TYR A 102 12.83 10.68 2.79
CA TYR A 102 12.21 11.38 1.66
C TYR A 102 11.05 10.59 1.06
N SER A 103 11.31 9.40 0.52
CA SER A 103 10.31 8.57 -0.17
C SER A 103 10.39 7.11 0.24
N GLY A 104 9.33 6.38 -0.03
CA GLY A 104 9.09 5.00 0.35
C GLY A 104 7.82 4.85 1.17
N MET A 105 7.23 3.67 1.13
CA MET A 105 5.96 3.38 1.81
C MET A 105 5.86 1.91 2.21
N LEU A 106 5.39 1.69 3.42
CA LEU A 106 5.06 0.37 3.94
C LEU A 106 3.64 0.40 4.52
N VAL A 107 2.70 -0.23 3.84
CA VAL A 107 1.33 -0.42 4.35
C VAL A 107 1.24 -1.81 4.96
N THR A 108 0.81 -1.91 6.21
CA THR A 108 0.66 -3.17 6.94
C THR A 108 -0.77 -3.35 7.42
N LEU A 109 -1.31 -4.52 7.15
CA LEU A 109 -2.62 -4.98 7.57
C LEU A 109 -2.44 -6.12 8.58
N PRO A 110 -2.56 -5.87 9.90
CA PRO A 110 -2.59 -6.92 10.91
C PRO A 110 -3.92 -7.70 10.81
N LEU A 111 -3.84 -9.02 10.79
CA LEU A 111 -5.01 -9.90 10.67
C LEU A 111 -4.93 -11.04 11.68
N HIS A 112 -6.03 -11.28 12.39
CA HIS A 112 -6.24 -12.59 12.99
C HIS A 112 -6.79 -13.54 11.91
N ALA A 113 -6.24 -14.75 11.83
CA ALA A 113 -6.71 -15.74 10.86
C ALA A 113 -8.21 -16.07 11.00
N SER A 114 -8.77 -15.88 12.20
CA SER A 114 -10.21 -16.01 12.47
C SER A 114 -11.08 -15.00 11.72
N LEU A 115 -10.51 -13.89 11.24
CA LEU A 115 -11.22 -12.93 10.37
C LEU A 115 -11.36 -13.45 8.93
N LEU A 116 -10.57 -14.47 8.58
CA LEU A 116 -10.54 -15.06 7.26
C LEU A 116 -11.29 -16.40 7.26
N LYS A 117 -12.12 -16.62 6.27
CA LYS A 117 -12.85 -17.91 6.12
C LYS A 117 -11.85 -19.04 5.98
N GLY A 118 -12.03 -20.07 6.80
CA GLY A 118 -11.15 -21.25 6.82
C GLY A 118 -9.83 -21.04 7.57
N ALA A 119 -9.62 -19.88 8.22
CA ALA A 119 -8.41 -19.56 8.98
C ALA A 119 -7.11 -20.03 8.29
N PRO A 120 -6.80 -19.51 7.09
CA PRO A 120 -5.71 -20.01 6.26
C PRO A 120 -4.35 -19.83 6.93
N SER A 121 -3.41 -20.73 6.60
CA SER A 121 -2.00 -20.55 6.93
C SER A 121 -1.40 -19.37 6.15
N SER A 122 -0.22 -18.90 6.56
CA SER A 122 0.52 -17.87 5.82
C SER A 122 0.81 -18.28 4.37
N ASP A 123 1.12 -19.55 4.12
CA ASP A 123 1.38 -20.05 2.76
C ASP A 123 0.12 -20.08 1.89
N ALA A 124 -1.01 -20.51 2.44
CA ALA A 124 -2.28 -20.48 1.76
C ALA A 124 -2.70 -19.03 1.44
N LEU A 125 -2.48 -18.11 2.37
CA LEU A 125 -2.75 -16.69 2.18
C LEU A 125 -1.82 -16.08 1.11
N ARG A 126 -0.54 -16.44 1.10
CA ARG A 126 0.44 -16.01 0.08
C ARG A 126 0.02 -16.44 -1.32
N ALA A 127 -0.53 -17.65 -1.47
CA ALA A 127 -1.02 -18.14 -2.75
C ALA A 127 -2.16 -17.28 -3.32
N VAL A 128 -3.01 -16.68 -2.46
CA VAL A 128 -4.10 -15.81 -2.89
C VAL A 128 -3.57 -14.55 -3.58
N TYR A 129 -2.44 -14.01 -3.15
CA TYR A 129 -1.84 -12.81 -3.74
C TYR A 129 -1.10 -13.04 -5.06
N LYS A 130 -0.73 -14.28 -5.40
CA LYS A 130 0.02 -14.57 -6.65
C LYS A 130 -0.81 -14.40 -7.92
N ASN A 131 -2.12 -14.65 -7.85
CA ASN A 131 -2.98 -14.69 -9.05
C ASN A 131 -3.52 -13.32 -9.53
N PRO A 132 -3.82 -12.33 -8.67
CA PRO A 132 -4.49 -11.10 -9.11
C PRO A 132 -3.59 -10.10 -9.85
N TYR A 133 -2.27 -10.31 -9.91
CA TYR A 133 -1.30 -9.34 -10.42
C TYR A 133 -0.50 -9.84 -11.64
N PRO A 134 -1.15 -10.03 -12.82
CA PRO A 134 -0.52 -10.66 -13.98
C PRO A 134 0.50 -9.75 -14.71
N LEU A 135 0.52 -8.44 -14.40
CA LEU A 135 1.33 -7.47 -15.15
C LEU A 135 2.78 -7.34 -14.65
N GLY A 136 3.17 -8.08 -13.62
CA GLY A 136 4.54 -8.06 -13.11
C GLY A 136 4.98 -6.79 -12.36
N LEU A 137 4.03 -5.90 -12.04
CA LEU A 137 4.30 -4.66 -11.29
C LEU A 137 3.93 -4.77 -9.80
N VAL A 138 3.34 -5.88 -9.40
CA VAL A 138 3.12 -6.27 -8.01
C VAL A 138 3.65 -7.68 -7.83
N HIS A 139 4.63 -7.82 -6.97
CA HIS A 139 5.29 -9.09 -6.68
C HIS A 139 4.80 -9.65 -5.35
N VAL A 140 4.95 -10.94 -5.14
CA VAL A 140 4.63 -11.59 -3.86
C VAL A 140 5.85 -12.34 -3.40
N SER A 141 6.41 -11.93 -2.28
CA SER A 141 7.62 -12.54 -1.72
C SER A 141 7.40 -14.00 -1.32
N GLY A 142 8.39 -14.83 -1.56
CA GLY A 142 8.40 -16.23 -1.10
C GLY A 142 8.48 -16.33 0.42
N GLU A 143 9.31 -15.50 1.04
CA GLU A 143 9.50 -15.41 2.48
C GLU A 143 9.52 -13.96 2.93
N ALA A 144 8.99 -13.70 4.12
CA ALA A 144 9.10 -12.38 4.72
C ALA A 144 10.42 -12.28 5.51
N PRO A 145 11.19 -11.20 5.33
CA PRO A 145 12.37 -10.95 6.14
C PRO A 145 11.97 -10.65 7.59
N SER A 146 12.94 -10.68 8.50
CA SER A 146 12.71 -10.35 9.91
C SER A 146 12.31 -8.88 10.14
N ALA A 147 12.63 -7.99 9.20
CA ALA A 147 12.28 -6.57 9.24
C ALA A 147 12.04 -6.02 7.83
N LEU A 148 11.10 -5.09 7.72
CA LEU A 148 10.81 -4.33 6.50
C LEU A 148 11.12 -2.85 6.74
N TYR A 149 11.91 -2.26 5.85
CA TYR A 149 12.25 -0.83 5.90
C TYR A 149 11.39 -0.08 4.88
N ALA A 150 10.59 0.88 5.33
CA ALA A 150 9.63 1.59 4.48
C ALA A 150 10.26 2.31 3.29
N ASN A 151 11.54 2.67 3.37
CA ASN A 151 12.29 3.33 2.30
C ASN A 151 13.10 2.38 1.40
N ALA A 152 13.00 1.06 1.59
CA ALA A 152 13.81 0.11 0.80
C ALA A 152 13.45 0.12 -0.71
N TYR A 153 12.23 0.53 -1.05
CA TYR A 153 11.76 0.62 -2.44
C TYR A 153 11.69 2.08 -2.95
N ALA A 154 12.38 3.01 -2.29
CA ALA A 154 12.46 4.40 -2.75
C ALA A 154 13.00 4.48 -4.19
N GLY A 155 12.32 5.23 -5.06
CA GLY A 155 12.67 5.39 -6.46
C GLY A 155 12.21 4.25 -7.40
N ARG A 156 11.46 3.26 -6.91
CA ARG A 156 10.92 2.16 -7.71
C ARG A 156 9.43 2.36 -8.03
N ASP A 157 8.99 1.78 -9.16
CA ASP A 157 7.62 1.85 -9.64
C ASP A 157 6.86 0.53 -9.51
N ASP A 158 7.42 -0.45 -8.83
CA ASP A 158 6.80 -1.72 -8.49
C ASP A 158 6.45 -1.80 -6.99
N MET A 159 5.73 -2.85 -6.62
CA MET A 159 5.28 -3.13 -5.26
C MET A 159 5.58 -4.58 -4.91
N GLU A 160 6.00 -4.85 -3.68
CA GLU A 160 6.10 -6.21 -3.18
C GLU A 160 5.19 -6.44 -1.98
N ILE A 161 4.47 -7.57 -2.02
CA ILE A 161 3.59 -8.03 -0.94
C ILE A 161 4.29 -9.11 -0.14
N PHE A 162 4.32 -8.94 1.18
CA PHE A 162 4.87 -9.87 2.15
C PHE A 162 3.75 -10.43 3.01
N VAL A 163 3.75 -11.75 3.21
CA VAL A 163 2.86 -12.42 4.16
C VAL A 163 3.73 -13.07 5.23
N SER A 164 3.54 -12.65 6.47
CA SER A 164 4.27 -13.14 7.64
C SER A 164 3.33 -13.41 8.81
N GLY A 165 3.86 -13.99 9.86
CA GLY A 165 3.10 -14.26 11.08
C GLY A 165 3.09 -15.73 11.46
N ALA A 166 2.56 -16.02 12.64
CA ALA A 166 2.44 -17.35 13.23
C ALA A 166 1.22 -17.45 14.14
N ASP A 167 0.79 -18.66 14.44
CA ASP A 167 -0.27 -18.94 15.44
C ASP A 167 -1.57 -18.17 15.22
N GLY A 168 -2.01 -18.05 13.95
CA GLY A 168 -3.23 -17.34 13.60
C GLY A 168 -3.14 -15.81 13.67
N ARG A 169 -1.95 -15.25 13.90
CA ARG A 169 -1.66 -13.82 13.85
C ARG A 169 -0.85 -13.53 12.60
N LEU A 170 -1.46 -12.88 11.63
CA LEU A 170 -0.88 -12.65 10.32
C LEU A 170 -0.62 -11.17 10.10
N LEU A 171 0.48 -10.86 9.41
CA LEU A 171 0.77 -9.53 8.88
C LEU A 171 0.84 -9.65 7.36
N VAL A 172 0.06 -8.84 6.67
CA VAL A 172 0.19 -8.66 5.23
C VAL A 172 0.68 -7.25 4.99
N SER A 173 1.79 -7.12 4.28
CA SER A 173 2.46 -5.84 4.08
C SER A 173 2.73 -5.58 2.61
N ALA A 174 2.48 -4.35 2.16
CA ALA A 174 2.85 -3.85 0.83
C ALA A 174 3.98 -2.84 0.96
N LEU A 175 5.10 -3.10 0.31
CA LEU A 175 6.29 -2.26 0.27
C LEU A 175 6.48 -1.69 -1.14
N PHE A 176 6.56 -0.35 -1.25
CA PHE A 176 6.68 0.35 -2.53
C PHE A 176 7.12 1.81 -2.32
N ASP A 177 7.32 2.57 -3.39
CA ASP A 177 7.56 4.01 -3.29
C ASP A 177 6.25 4.80 -3.35
N ASN A 178 6.05 5.74 -2.40
CA ASN A 178 4.88 6.62 -2.37
C ASN A 178 4.80 7.59 -3.57
N LEU A 179 5.91 7.92 -4.21
CA LEU A 179 6.00 8.77 -5.41
C LEU A 179 5.98 7.93 -6.70
N GLY A 180 6.60 6.75 -6.69
CA GLY A 180 6.61 5.79 -7.80
C GLY A 180 5.29 5.04 -7.93
N LYS A 181 5.25 3.78 -7.51
CA LYS A 181 4.02 2.94 -7.55
C LYS A 181 2.83 3.55 -6.82
N GLY A 182 3.09 4.41 -5.83
CA GLY A 182 2.05 5.13 -5.08
C GLY A 182 1.48 6.37 -5.78
N ALA A 183 2.11 6.86 -6.85
CA ALA A 183 1.68 8.08 -7.55
C ALA A 183 2.02 8.08 -9.05
N SER A 184 3.19 8.64 -9.44
CA SER A 184 3.55 8.85 -10.86
C SER A 184 3.77 7.55 -11.62
N GLY A 185 4.37 6.53 -11.01
CA GLY A 185 4.56 5.22 -11.62
C GLY A 185 3.23 4.54 -11.94
N ALA A 186 2.26 4.58 -11.02
CA ALA A 186 0.91 4.08 -11.28
C ALA A 186 0.18 4.86 -12.40
N ALA A 187 0.40 6.17 -12.49
CA ALA A 187 -0.16 6.97 -13.58
C ALA A 187 0.45 6.61 -14.94
N ILE A 188 1.76 6.37 -15.01
CA ILE A 188 2.45 5.91 -16.22
C ILE A 188 1.97 4.52 -16.61
N GLU A 189 1.85 3.57 -15.67
CA GLU A 189 1.25 2.25 -15.90
C GLU A 189 -0.15 2.38 -16.53
N CYS A 190 -1.03 3.20 -15.94
CA CYS A 190 -2.36 3.44 -16.49
C CYS A 190 -2.31 4.01 -17.91
N PHE A 191 -1.43 4.97 -18.17
CA PHE A 191 -1.22 5.54 -19.49
C PHE A 191 -0.76 4.49 -20.49
N ASN A 192 0.21 3.64 -20.12
CA ASN A 192 0.71 2.55 -20.96
C ASN A 192 -0.43 1.60 -21.34
N LEU A 193 -1.24 1.17 -20.37
CA LEU A 193 -2.39 0.30 -20.59
C LEU A 193 -3.44 0.94 -21.51
N MET A 194 -3.71 2.25 -21.35
CA MET A 194 -4.62 2.99 -22.23
C MET A 194 -4.13 3.08 -23.67
N ARG A 195 -2.81 3.06 -23.87
CA ARG A 195 -2.16 3.10 -25.18
C ARG A 195 -1.92 1.72 -25.80
N GLY A 196 -2.21 0.64 -25.06
CA GLY A 196 -1.87 -0.73 -25.49
C GLY A 196 -0.37 -1.02 -25.51
N ALA A 197 0.41 -0.23 -24.77
CA ALA A 197 1.84 -0.44 -24.56
C ALA A 197 2.09 -1.46 -23.42
N PRO A 198 3.31 -2.03 -23.32
CA PRO A 198 3.68 -2.80 -22.13
C PRO A 198 3.48 -1.99 -20.85
N ALA A 199 2.89 -2.60 -19.82
CA ALA A 199 2.50 -1.91 -18.59
C ALA A 199 3.69 -1.23 -17.90
N ASP A 200 4.86 -1.82 -18.01
CA ASP A 200 6.13 -1.42 -17.42
C ASP A 200 6.97 -0.44 -18.25
N ALA A 201 6.51 -0.07 -19.44
CA ALA A 201 7.28 0.80 -20.33
C ALA A 201 7.63 2.15 -19.64
N GLY A 202 8.94 2.42 -19.52
CA GLY A 202 9.47 3.64 -18.90
C GLY A 202 9.38 3.68 -17.38
N LEU A 203 9.06 2.55 -16.72
CA LEU A 203 9.05 2.40 -15.27
C LEU A 203 10.37 1.83 -14.75
N THR A 204 10.75 2.22 -13.53
CA THR A 204 11.91 1.70 -12.81
C THR A 204 11.48 0.54 -11.93
N LEU A 205 11.89 -0.68 -12.29
CA LEU A 205 11.61 -1.90 -11.54
C LEU A 205 12.88 -2.39 -10.81
N GLY A 206 12.72 -3.16 -9.75
CA GLY A 206 13.83 -3.75 -9.01
C GLY A 206 14.06 -5.21 -9.30
#